data_e8ab22e24e7375b9be4778bf6c6a2153
#
_entry.id   e8ab22e24e7375b9be4778bf6c6a2153
#
_cell.length_a   1.000
_cell.length_b   1.000
_cell.length_c   1.000
_cell.angle_alpha   90.00
_cell.angle_beta   90.00
_cell.angle_gamma   90.00
#
_symmetry.space_group_name_H-M   'P 1'
#
loop_
_entity.id
_entity.type
_entity.pdbx_description
1 polymer ?
#
loop_
_entity_poly.entity_id
_entity_poly.type
_entity_poly.pdbx_seq_one_letter_code
_entity_poly.pdbx_strand_id
1 'polypeptide(L)'
;MKKTINFKKLILATPKRLLAYMFSLNKIVKDGILEISFSTENRETKIYTITNSKGIAILQGKITGQTQRTCLYVGDLKKGQYTFSIGDDLIEEFNIQ
;
A
#
# COMPACT_ATOMS: atom_id res chain seq x y z
N MET A 1 8.66 -28.69 -18.25
CA MET A 1 8.81 -28.41 -18.01
C MET A 1 8.68 -28.18 -17.80
N LYS A 2 8.77 -28.00 -17.70
CA LYS A 2 8.82 -27.56 -17.53
C LYS A 2 8.53 -27.00 -17.05
N LYS A 3 8.37 -26.98 -16.94
CA LYS A 3 8.23 -26.43 -16.54
C LYS A 3 8.01 -25.87 -15.84
N THR A 4 7.87 -25.91 -15.86
CA THR A 4 7.85 -25.57 -15.22
C THR A 4 7.76 -25.07 -14.76
N ILE A 5 7.75 -24.80 -14.73
CA ILE A 5 7.87 -24.47 -14.30
C ILE A 5 7.71 -23.94 -13.73
N ASN A 6 7.68 -23.63 -13.87
CA ASN A 6 7.81 -23.29 -13.33
C ASN A 6 7.32 -22.86 -12.54
N PHE A 7 6.89 -22.47 -12.42
CA PHE A 7 6.47 -22.16 -11.43
C PHE A 7 6.98 -22.04 -10.19
N LYS A 8 7.31 -22.42 -10.08
CA LYS A 8 7.98 -22.38 -8.89
C LYS A 8 9.05 -21.36 -8.83
N LYS A 9 9.63 -21.13 -9.85
CA LYS A 9 10.55 -20.05 -9.83
C LYS A 9 9.87 -18.73 -9.66
N LEU A 10 8.62 -18.68 -9.98
CA LEU A 10 7.85 -17.48 -9.66
C LEU A 10 7.81 -17.23 -8.19
N ILE A 11 7.66 -18.27 -7.44
CA ILE A 11 7.62 -18.13 -6.00
C ILE A 11 8.91 -17.58 -5.46
N LEU A 12 10.01 -17.99 -6.03
CA LEU A 12 11.29 -17.53 -5.54
C LEU A 12 11.51 -16.05 -5.80
N ALA A 13 11.09 -15.57 -6.95
CA ALA A 13 11.28 -14.17 -7.28
C ALA A 13 10.35 -13.27 -6.51
N THR A 14 9.12 -13.72 -6.31
CA THR A 14 8.08 -12.88 -5.72
C THR A 14 8.39 -12.41 -4.30
N PRO A 15 8.83 -13.27 -3.40
CA PRO A 15 9.09 -12.79 -2.04
C PRO A 15 10.12 -11.69 -2.00
N LYS A 16 11.09 -11.75 -2.86
CA LYS A 16 12.11 -10.74 -2.87
C LYS A 16 11.55 -9.39 -3.28
N ARG A 17 10.66 -9.38 -4.26
CA ARG A 17 10.02 -8.14 -4.67
C ARG A 17 9.15 -7.57 -3.58
N LEU A 18 8.42 -8.43 -2.89
CA LEU A 18 7.56 -7.96 -1.82
C LEU A 18 8.37 -7.29 -0.73
N LEU A 19 9.51 -7.85 -0.38
CA LEU A 19 10.34 -7.23 0.63
C LEU A 19 10.80 -5.85 0.24
N ALA A 20 11.08 -5.65 -1.05
CA ALA A 20 11.57 -4.37 -1.51
C ALA A 20 10.51 -3.28 -1.43
N TYR A 21 9.23 -3.65 -1.42
CA TYR A 21 8.15 -2.67 -1.43
C TYR A 21 7.23 -2.75 -0.24
N MET A 22 7.62 -3.51 0.77
CA MET A 22 6.73 -3.68 1.92
C MET A 22 6.51 -2.39 2.67
N PHE A 23 5.32 -2.21 3.13
CA PHE A 23 4.96 -1.09 3.97
C PHE A 23 3.93 -1.56 4.99
N SER A 24 3.75 -0.76 6.02
CA SER A 24 2.73 -1.02 7.02
C SER A 24 1.96 0.27 7.28
N LEU A 25 0.73 0.11 7.74
CA LEU A 25 -0.08 1.25 8.09
C LEU A 25 -0.91 0.89 9.31
N ASN A 26 -1.47 1.93 9.97
CA ASN A 26 -2.38 1.70 11.07
C ASN A 26 -3.72 1.27 10.51
N LYS A 27 -4.11 0.05 10.80
CA LYS A 27 -5.30 -0.53 10.19
C LYS A 27 -6.60 0.03 10.76
N ILE A 28 -6.54 0.70 11.89
CA ILE A 28 -7.67 1.36 12.48
C ILE A 28 -7.30 2.81 12.67
N VAL A 29 -8.07 3.70 12.04
CA VAL A 29 -7.82 5.13 12.08
C VAL A 29 -8.91 5.77 12.92
N LYS A 30 -8.55 6.38 14.04
CA LYS A 30 -9.51 7.03 14.93
C LYS A 30 -9.33 8.54 14.99
N ASP A 31 -8.16 9.01 14.63
CA ASP A 31 -7.82 10.44 14.78
C ASP A 31 -7.67 11.14 13.43
N GLY A 32 -8.09 10.49 12.35
CA GLY A 32 -8.01 11.11 11.04
C GLY A 32 -6.64 11.02 10.39
N ILE A 33 -5.70 10.31 10.98
CA ILE A 33 -4.35 10.23 10.46
C ILE A 33 -4.03 8.79 10.06
N LEU A 34 -3.72 8.60 8.79
CA LEU A 34 -3.24 7.33 8.29
C LEU A 34 -1.72 7.41 8.20
N GLU A 35 -1.05 6.61 9.01
CA GLU A 35 0.42 6.58 9.02
C GLU A 35 0.91 5.41 8.22
N ILE A 36 1.84 5.66 7.31
CA ILE A 36 2.42 4.63 6.47
C ILE A 36 3.92 4.62 6.69
N SER A 37 4.46 3.45 6.96
CA SER A 37 5.90 3.26 7.15
C SER A 37 6.40 2.24 6.15
N PHE A 38 7.56 2.50 5.60
CA PHE A 38 8.16 1.62 4.60
C PHE A 38 9.31 0.86 5.24
N SER A 39 9.36 -0.44 4.98
CA SER A 39 10.40 -1.29 5.57
C SER A 39 11.74 -1.10 4.88
N THR A 40 11.73 -0.64 3.65
CA THR A 40 12.95 -0.37 2.92
C THR A 40 12.85 1.01 2.30
N GLU A 41 14.00 1.56 1.97
CA GLU A 41 14.03 2.84 1.33
C GLU A 41 13.42 2.74 -0.06
N ASN A 42 12.46 3.62 -0.34
CA ASN A 42 11.82 3.68 -1.64
C ASN A 42 12.60 4.67 -2.51
N ARG A 43 13.14 4.17 -3.60
CA ARG A 43 13.98 5.00 -4.47
C ARG A 43 13.22 5.61 -5.63
N GLU A 44 11.95 5.28 -5.77
CA GLU A 44 11.13 5.80 -6.86
C GLU A 44 9.91 6.47 -6.29
N THR A 45 9.48 7.52 -6.97
CA THR A 45 8.23 8.17 -6.63
C THR A 45 7.09 7.26 -7.07
N LYS A 46 6.17 6.99 -6.18
CA LYS A 46 5.05 6.11 -6.45
C LYS A 46 3.75 6.87 -6.22
N ILE A 47 2.72 6.43 -6.92
CA ILE A 47 1.39 6.99 -6.74
C ILE A 47 0.62 6.07 -5.83
N TYR A 48 0.02 6.65 -4.78
CA TYR A 48 -0.86 5.90 -3.92
C TYR A 48 -2.30 6.22 -4.27
N THR A 49 -3.19 5.30 -3.96
CA THR A 49 -4.62 5.47 -4.19
C THR A 49 -5.35 4.93 -2.97
N ILE A 50 -6.34 5.68 -2.50
CA ILE A 50 -7.24 5.21 -1.45
C ILE A 50 -8.60 4.99 -2.12
N THR A 51 -9.11 3.78 -1.94
CA THR A 51 -10.33 3.32 -2.58
C THR A 51 -11.34 2.99 -1.50
N ASN A 52 -12.61 3.35 -1.70
CA ASN A 52 -13.64 3.02 -0.71
C ASN A 52 -14.15 1.59 -0.91
N SER A 53 -15.10 1.19 -0.07
CA SER A 53 -15.60 -0.18 -0.09
C SER A 53 -16.35 -0.53 -1.37
N LYS A 54 -16.71 0.47 -2.16
CA LYS A 54 -17.38 0.23 -3.43
C LYS A 54 -16.41 0.15 -4.60
N GLY A 55 -15.11 0.25 -4.33
CA GLY A 55 -14.11 0.16 -5.37
C GLY A 55 -13.84 1.48 -6.07
N ILE A 56 -14.29 2.58 -5.52
CA ILE A 56 -14.11 3.90 -6.13
C ILE A 56 -12.90 4.57 -5.51
N ALA A 57 -11.98 5.01 -6.36
CA ALA A 57 -10.81 5.75 -5.91
C ALA A 57 -11.24 7.13 -5.46
N ILE A 58 -10.96 7.46 -4.21
CA ILE A 58 -11.40 8.72 -3.63
C ILE A 58 -10.25 9.67 -3.32
N LEU A 59 -9.04 9.18 -3.30
CA LEU A 59 -7.88 10.00 -2.96
C LEU A 59 -6.67 9.42 -3.66
N GLN A 60 -5.87 10.28 -4.27
CA GLN A 60 -4.63 9.87 -4.90
C GLN A 60 -3.57 10.91 -4.61
N GLY A 61 -2.33 10.47 -4.58
CA GLY A 61 -1.22 11.36 -4.39
C GLY A 61 0.09 10.66 -4.68
N LYS A 62 1.18 11.38 -4.42
CA LYS A 62 2.50 10.85 -4.67
C LYS A 62 3.24 10.66 -3.37
N ILE A 63 4.04 9.61 -3.33
CA ILE A 63 4.99 9.40 -2.27
C ILE A 63 6.36 9.44 -2.92
N THR A 64 7.15 10.43 -2.55
CA THR A 64 8.47 10.62 -3.18
C THR A 64 9.40 9.49 -2.79
N GLY A 65 10.40 9.27 -3.63
CA GLY A 65 11.42 8.28 -3.34
C GLY A 65 12.13 8.61 -2.05
N GLN A 66 12.66 7.60 -1.39
CA GLN A 66 13.40 7.73 -0.15
C GLN A 66 12.53 8.12 1.05
N THR A 67 11.22 8.11 0.89
CA THR A 67 10.31 8.33 1.99
C THR A 67 10.31 7.09 2.86
N GLN A 68 10.57 7.29 4.16
CA GLN A 68 10.52 6.18 5.12
C GLN A 68 9.20 6.15 5.86
N ARG A 69 8.54 7.30 5.94
CA ARG A 69 7.33 7.42 6.71
C ARG A 69 6.53 8.59 6.18
N THR A 70 5.23 8.42 6.11
CA THR A 70 4.37 9.51 5.68
C THR A 70 3.04 9.40 6.41
N CYS A 71 2.38 10.54 6.55
CA CYS A 71 1.08 10.61 7.20
C CYS A 71 0.12 11.28 6.25
N LEU A 72 -1.06 10.69 6.11
CA LEU A 72 -2.10 11.22 5.27
C LEU A 72 -3.29 11.59 6.13
N TYR A 73 -3.84 12.78 5.89
CA TYR A 73 -5.05 13.18 6.59
C TYR A 73 -6.25 12.57 5.89
N VAL A 74 -6.99 11.76 6.62
CA VAL A 74 -8.18 11.11 6.10
C VAL A 74 -9.42 11.44 6.94
N GLY A 75 -9.32 12.50 7.75
CA GLY A 75 -10.40 12.87 8.65
C GLY A 75 -11.66 13.33 7.96
N ASP A 76 -11.57 13.72 6.69
CA ASP A 76 -12.75 14.15 5.95
C ASP A 76 -13.50 12.98 5.32
N LEU A 77 -12.95 11.78 5.38
CA LEU A 77 -13.58 10.61 4.79
C LEU A 77 -14.58 10.01 5.77
N LYS A 78 -15.62 9.43 5.23
CA LYS A 78 -16.64 8.81 6.06
C LYS A 78 -16.07 7.59 6.75
N LYS A 79 -16.65 7.25 7.89
CA LYS A 79 -16.27 6.04 8.61
C LYS A 79 -16.55 4.83 7.73
N GLY A 80 -15.69 3.86 7.82
CA GLY A 80 -15.86 2.64 7.05
C GLY A 80 -14.56 2.04 6.59
N GLN A 81 -14.67 1.09 5.69
CA GLN A 81 -13.57 0.29 5.22
C GLN A 81 -12.99 0.89 3.94
N TYR A 82 -11.66 0.94 3.88
CA TYR A 82 -10.95 1.51 2.75
C TYR A 82 -9.76 0.65 2.40
N THR A 83 -9.25 0.86 1.20
CA THR A 83 -8.07 0.17 0.70
C THR A 83 -7.03 1.21 0.31
N PHE A 84 -5.80 0.99 0.74
CA PHE A 84 -4.66 1.82 0.35
C PHE A 84 -3.78 0.98 -0.57
N SER A 85 -3.43 1.52 -1.72
CA SER A 85 -2.56 0.81 -2.66
C SER A 85 -1.45 1.72 -3.14
N ILE A 86 -0.30 1.12 -3.41
CA ILE A 86 0.85 1.82 -3.99
C ILE A 86 1.22 1.08 -5.26
N GLY A 87 1.28 1.84 -6.36
CA GLY A 87 1.53 1.22 -7.64
C GLY A 87 0.42 0.25 -7.96
N ASP A 88 0.79 -0.88 -8.55
CA ASP A 88 -0.22 -1.86 -8.96
C ASP A 88 -0.23 -3.10 -8.09
N ASP A 89 0.73 -3.23 -7.18
CA ASP A 89 0.98 -4.52 -6.56
C ASP A 89 0.69 -4.60 -5.08
N LEU A 90 0.83 -3.51 -4.34
CA LEU A 90 0.76 -3.58 -2.88
C LEU A 90 -0.51 -2.94 -2.39
N ILE A 91 -1.30 -3.71 -1.66
CA ILE A 91 -2.62 -3.29 -1.21
C ILE A 91 -2.76 -3.63 0.27
N GLU A 92 -3.22 -2.67 1.06
CA GLU A 92 -3.53 -2.88 2.47
C GLU A 92 -4.87 -2.25 2.79
N GLU A 93 -5.60 -2.88 3.69
CA GLU A 93 -6.89 -2.39 4.09
C GLU A 93 -6.81 -1.66 5.42
N PHE A 94 -7.66 -0.67 5.60
CA PHE A 94 -7.76 0.03 6.87
C PHE A 94 -9.20 0.47 7.09
N ASN A 95 -9.52 0.79 8.33
CA ASN A 95 -10.88 1.16 8.72
C ASN A 95 -10.84 2.50 9.43
N ILE A 96 -11.72 3.39 9.03
CA ILE A 96 -11.89 4.70 9.68
C ILE A 96 -13.05 4.61 10.64
N GLN A 97 -12.77 4.89 11.89
CA GLN A 97 -13.77 4.82 12.96
C GLN A 97 -14.11 6.18 13.54
#